data_f0af330bdea4ccce2d93714281a76f11
#
_entry.id   f0af330bdea4ccce2d93714281a76f11
#
_cell.length_a   1.000
_cell.length_b   1.000
_cell.length_c   1.000
_cell.angle_alpha   90.00
_cell.angle_beta   90.00
_cell.angle_gamma   90.00
#
_symmetry.space_group_name_H-M   'P 1'
#
loop_
_entity.id
_entity.type
_entity.pdbx_description
1 polymer ?
#
loop_
_entity_poly.entity_id
_entity_poly.type
_entity_poly.pdbx_seq_one_letter_code
_entity_poly.pdbx_strand_id
1 'polypeptide(L)'
;IPIENTKEIYCMNEVTVNTKLLDFLSQNHVIVHFFNYYEGYSGTFYPKNQYNSGRLIVKQVQAYDNSREVIAKAIVCGIGRNIYEVLYHYYKHDKKEVKEVLDWIRREFYVKVENAQNVKEIMAAEGEVWMRFYGTFRYFLPEDFVMNKRVKRPPDNPINALISYGNTLLYTKTISAIYQTHLDQRISFLHEPSEGRFSLSLDMSEVFKPVIVYRTIFDLVNNRKLQVEKHFDKKVNYCLLNEEGRKIFIEAFQARMESVFVHDRLKRKVTYRTALKLDCYKLIKYILEGQEF
;
A
#
# COMPACT_ATOMS: atom_id res chain seq x y z
N ILE A 1 -11.51 24.89 3.31
CA ILE A 1 -11.07 23.95 2.25
C ILE A 1 -12.06 24.07 1.10
N PRO A 2 -11.62 24.36 -0.14
CA PRO A 2 -12.49 24.39 -1.32
C PRO A 2 -13.05 22.98 -1.59
N ILE A 3 -14.35 22.82 -1.47
CA ILE A 3 -15.00 21.51 -1.56
C ILE A 3 -14.95 20.92 -2.97
N GLU A 4 -14.99 21.78 -3.99
CA GLU A 4 -15.03 21.40 -5.41
C GLU A 4 -13.79 20.60 -5.84
N ASN A 5 -12.68 20.84 -5.17
CA ASN A 5 -11.38 20.17 -5.44
C ASN A 5 -11.04 19.09 -4.41
N THR A 6 -11.90 18.90 -3.40
CA THR A 6 -11.67 17.93 -2.33
C THR A 6 -12.33 16.60 -2.68
N LYS A 7 -11.57 15.52 -2.69
CA LYS A 7 -12.06 14.16 -2.94
C LYS A 7 -12.08 13.32 -1.65
N GLU A 8 -11.19 13.59 -0.75
CA GLU A 8 -11.02 12.83 0.49
C GLU A 8 -10.44 13.72 1.60
N ILE A 9 -10.86 13.45 2.82
CA ILE A 9 -10.39 14.13 4.04
C ILE A 9 -9.83 13.07 4.99
N TYR A 10 -8.68 13.35 5.59
CA TYR A 10 -8.02 12.51 6.58
C TYR A 10 -8.06 13.20 7.94
N CYS A 11 -8.85 12.67 8.85
CA CYS A 11 -8.92 13.13 10.23
C CYS A 11 -7.88 12.37 11.05
N MET A 12 -6.66 12.91 11.11
CA MET A 12 -5.50 12.26 11.74
C MET A 12 -5.48 12.41 13.27
N ASN A 13 -6.31 13.28 13.81
CA ASN A 13 -6.49 13.52 15.24
C ASN A 13 -7.97 13.39 15.62
N GLU A 14 -8.27 13.46 16.92
CA GLU A 14 -9.64 13.50 17.43
C GLU A 14 -10.39 14.71 16.86
N VAL A 15 -11.52 14.44 16.23
CA VAL A 15 -12.39 15.47 15.63
C VAL A 15 -13.85 15.20 15.98
N THR A 16 -14.62 16.27 16.13
CA THR A 16 -16.07 16.19 16.25
C THR A 16 -16.72 16.53 14.91
N VAL A 17 -17.57 15.64 14.42
CA VAL A 17 -18.36 15.85 13.19
C VAL A 17 -19.84 15.82 13.49
N ASN A 18 -20.63 16.58 12.76
CA ASN A 18 -22.09 16.59 12.88
C ASN A 18 -22.74 16.14 11.56
N THR A 19 -24.02 15.78 11.62
CA THR A 19 -24.77 15.26 10.48
C THR A 19 -24.85 16.26 9.32
N LYS A 20 -24.93 17.56 9.58
CA LYS A 20 -24.96 18.59 8.52
C LYS A 20 -23.67 18.58 7.70
N LEU A 21 -22.51 18.42 8.37
CA LEU A 21 -21.22 18.29 7.67
C LEU A 21 -21.17 16.99 6.87
N LEU A 22 -21.62 15.86 7.44
CA LEU A 22 -21.64 14.57 6.73
C LEU A 22 -22.57 14.61 5.51
N ASP A 23 -23.74 15.23 5.62
CA ASP A 23 -24.67 15.42 4.50
C ASP A 23 -24.03 16.29 3.39
N PHE A 24 -23.38 17.39 3.76
CA PHE A 24 -22.67 18.25 2.83
C PHE A 24 -21.54 17.51 2.10
N LEU A 25 -20.72 16.75 2.84
CA LEU A 25 -19.64 15.94 2.27
C LEU A 25 -20.20 14.81 1.38
N SER A 26 -21.32 14.20 1.77
CA SER A 26 -22.00 13.19 0.97
C SER A 26 -22.49 13.73 -0.37
N GLN A 27 -23.13 14.91 -0.37
CA GLN A 27 -23.57 15.58 -1.60
C GLN A 27 -22.42 15.92 -2.55
N ASN A 28 -21.24 16.21 -2.01
CA ASN A 28 -20.03 16.50 -2.78
C ASN A 28 -19.15 15.29 -3.06
N HIS A 29 -19.62 14.07 -2.71
CA HIS A 29 -18.90 12.81 -2.92
C HIS A 29 -17.51 12.76 -2.25
N VAL A 30 -17.35 13.43 -1.12
CA VAL A 30 -16.09 13.48 -0.34
C VAL A 30 -16.06 12.35 0.67
N ILE A 31 -15.03 11.51 0.58
CA ILE A 31 -14.76 10.42 1.53
C ILE A 31 -14.05 10.98 2.76
N VAL A 32 -14.39 10.52 3.96
CA VAL A 32 -13.69 10.92 5.19
C VAL A 32 -13.11 9.71 5.89
N HIS A 33 -11.80 9.70 6.10
CA HIS A 33 -11.08 8.68 6.83
C HIS A 33 -10.77 9.17 8.24
N PHE A 34 -11.06 8.34 9.25
CA PHE A 34 -10.81 8.62 10.66
C PHE A 34 -9.68 7.74 11.17
N PHE A 35 -8.82 8.34 11.99
CA PHE A 35 -7.70 7.68 12.64
C PHE A 35 -7.80 7.88 14.15
N ASN A 36 -7.32 6.90 14.92
CA ASN A 36 -7.23 7.01 16.36
C ASN A 36 -5.92 7.69 16.79
N TYR A 37 -5.80 7.94 18.10
CA TYR A 37 -4.62 8.56 18.70
C TYR A 37 -3.29 7.84 18.34
N TYR A 38 -3.33 6.53 18.15
CA TYR A 38 -2.16 5.71 17.77
C TYR A 38 -1.95 5.60 16.26
N GLU A 39 -2.57 6.50 15.48
CA GLU A 39 -2.48 6.53 14.01
C GLU A 39 -3.05 5.28 13.31
N GLY A 40 -3.78 4.46 14.07
CA GLY A 40 -4.52 3.33 13.53
C GLY A 40 -5.75 3.80 12.78
N TYR A 41 -6.00 3.21 11.62
CA TYR A 41 -7.23 3.44 10.89
C TYR A 41 -8.44 2.99 11.73
N SER A 42 -9.39 3.91 11.97
CA SER A 42 -10.60 3.66 12.77
C SER A 42 -11.81 3.35 11.89
N GLY A 43 -11.93 4.03 10.74
CA GLY A 43 -13.06 3.84 9.85
C GLY A 43 -13.15 4.89 8.77
N THR A 44 -14.13 4.73 7.87
CA THR A 44 -14.38 5.66 6.78
C THR A 44 -15.87 5.98 6.68
N PHE A 45 -16.19 7.25 6.59
CA PHE A 45 -17.50 7.69 6.12
C PHE A 45 -17.51 7.67 4.59
N TYR A 46 -18.43 6.90 4.03
CA TYR A 46 -18.71 6.85 2.61
C TYR A 46 -19.94 7.68 2.27
N PRO A 47 -19.83 8.58 1.30
CA PRO A 47 -21.02 9.15 0.66
C PRO A 47 -21.92 8.06 0.10
N LYS A 48 -23.19 8.36 -0.12
CA LYS A 48 -24.13 7.43 -0.76
C LYS A 48 -23.52 6.93 -2.08
N ASN A 49 -23.28 5.63 -2.16
CA ASN A 49 -22.50 5.05 -3.23
C ASN A 49 -23.30 5.01 -4.54
N GLN A 50 -22.79 5.65 -5.58
CA GLN A 50 -23.32 5.58 -6.95
C GLN A 50 -22.71 4.44 -7.78
N TYR A 51 -21.63 3.81 -7.26
CA TYR A 51 -20.85 2.78 -7.96
C TYR A 51 -21.21 1.35 -7.52
N ASN A 52 -22.47 1.10 -7.19
CA ASN A 52 -22.92 -0.25 -6.83
C ASN A 52 -23.21 -1.10 -8.06
N SER A 53 -22.62 -2.28 -8.14
CA SER A 53 -22.90 -3.28 -9.17
C SER A 53 -23.08 -4.66 -8.57
N GLY A 54 -24.34 -5.06 -8.35
CA GLY A 54 -24.64 -6.41 -7.86
C GLY A 54 -24.08 -7.51 -8.76
N ARG A 55 -24.09 -7.29 -10.11
CA ARG A 55 -23.49 -8.22 -11.07
C ARG A 55 -22.00 -8.43 -10.82
N LEU A 56 -21.25 -7.35 -10.55
CA LEU A 56 -19.82 -7.44 -10.30
C LEU A 56 -19.54 -8.15 -8.97
N ILE A 57 -20.32 -7.88 -7.91
CA ILE A 57 -20.18 -8.54 -6.61
C ILE A 57 -20.33 -10.07 -6.78
N VAL A 58 -21.38 -10.51 -7.48
CA VAL A 58 -21.58 -11.94 -7.77
C VAL A 58 -20.39 -12.53 -8.53
N LYS A 59 -19.89 -11.81 -9.55
CA LYS A 59 -18.72 -12.24 -10.32
C LYS A 59 -17.44 -12.24 -9.50
N GLN A 60 -17.28 -11.30 -8.57
CA GLN A 60 -16.14 -11.25 -7.67
C GLN A 60 -16.13 -12.45 -6.70
N VAL A 61 -17.29 -12.87 -6.17
CA VAL A 61 -17.44 -14.11 -5.40
C VAL A 61 -17.09 -15.33 -6.26
N GLN A 62 -17.62 -15.42 -7.48
CA GLN A 62 -17.29 -16.52 -8.38
C GLN A 62 -15.79 -16.57 -8.71
N ALA A 63 -15.13 -15.41 -8.87
CA ALA A 63 -13.69 -15.35 -9.10
C ALA A 63 -12.89 -15.78 -7.85
N TYR A 64 -13.39 -15.52 -6.65
CA TYR A 64 -12.80 -16.04 -5.41
C TYR A 64 -12.79 -17.57 -5.40
N ASP A 65 -13.88 -18.20 -5.82
CA ASP A 65 -13.98 -19.67 -5.83
C ASP A 65 -13.15 -20.31 -6.97
N ASN A 66 -13.09 -19.68 -8.15
CA ASN A 66 -12.58 -20.33 -9.36
C ASN A 66 -11.22 -19.80 -9.86
N SER A 67 -10.78 -18.65 -9.41
CA SER A 67 -9.60 -17.96 -9.97
C SER A 67 -8.73 -17.30 -8.90
N ARG A 68 -8.94 -17.62 -7.63
CA ARG A 68 -8.24 -16.99 -6.50
C ARG A 68 -6.73 -17.08 -6.64
N GLU A 69 -6.22 -18.26 -6.96
CA GLU A 69 -4.78 -18.48 -7.09
C GLU A 69 -4.16 -17.67 -8.22
N VAL A 70 -4.87 -17.54 -9.35
CA VAL A 70 -4.39 -16.75 -10.50
C VAL A 70 -4.25 -15.29 -10.12
N ILE A 71 -5.25 -14.72 -9.46
CA ILE A 71 -5.23 -13.33 -9.00
C ILE A 71 -4.16 -13.13 -7.92
N ALA A 72 -4.06 -14.04 -6.95
CA ALA A 72 -3.05 -14.00 -5.89
C ALA A 72 -1.62 -14.07 -6.46
N LYS A 73 -1.35 -14.97 -7.42
CA LYS A 73 -0.06 -15.05 -8.13
C LYS A 73 0.28 -13.72 -8.82
N ALA A 74 -0.67 -13.13 -9.53
CA ALA A 74 -0.45 -11.86 -10.21
C ALA A 74 -0.12 -10.72 -9.22
N ILE A 75 -0.80 -10.66 -8.07
CA ILE A 75 -0.51 -9.70 -7.00
C ILE A 75 0.93 -9.90 -6.49
N VAL A 76 1.31 -11.14 -6.15
CA VAL A 76 2.63 -11.44 -5.59
C VAL A 76 3.74 -11.22 -6.62
N CYS A 77 3.53 -11.55 -7.89
CA CYS A 77 4.45 -11.20 -8.97
C CYS A 77 4.63 -9.67 -9.10
N GLY A 78 3.53 -8.91 -8.96
CA GLY A 78 3.57 -7.44 -8.94
C GLY A 78 4.41 -6.88 -7.78
N ILE A 79 4.30 -7.48 -6.58
CA ILE A 79 5.14 -7.13 -5.43
C ILE A 79 6.62 -7.37 -5.75
N GLY A 80 6.96 -8.56 -6.23
CA GLY A 80 8.34 -8.93 -6.58
C GLY A 80 8.94 -8.00 -7.65
N ARG A 81 8.15 -7.65 -8.67
CA ARG A 81 8.55 -6.69 -9.71
C ARG A 81 8.89 -5.32 -9.12
N ASN A 82 8.01 -4.78 -8.26
CA ASN A 82 8.21 -3.47 -7.66
C ASN A 82 9.37 -3.47 -6.65
N ILE A 83 9.59 -4.55 -5.92
CA ILE A 83 10.79 -4.72 -5.09
C ILE A 83 12.05 -4.75 -5.97
N TYR A 84 12.03 -5.49 -7.07
CA TYR A 84 13.13 -5.55 -8.02
C TYR A 84 13.50 -4.15 -8.53
N GLU A 85 12.52 -3.36 -8.99
CA GLU A 85 12.74 -2.00 -9.49
C GLU A 85 13.36 -1.07 -8.42
N VAL A 86 12.91 -1.18 -7.17
CA VAL A 86 13.48 -0.41 -6.05
C VAL A 86 14.93 -0.82 -5.80
N LEU A 87 15.23 -2.11 -5.70
CA LEU A 87 16.59 -2.61 -5.46
C LEU A 87 17.51 -2.35 -6.65
N TYR A 88 17.02 -2.45 -7.88
CA TYR A 88 17.80 -2.18 -9.09
C TYR A 88 18.25 -0.72 -9.18
N HIS A 89 17.42 0.21 -8.66
CA HIS A 89 17.85 1.60 -8.51
C HIS A 89 19.09 1.69 -7.60
N TYR A 90 19.09 1.06 -6.42
CA TYR A 90 20.24 1.05 -5.50
C TYR A 90 21.46 0.33 -6.09
N TYR A 91 21.25 -0.77 -6.79
CA TYR A 91 22.30 -1.48 -7.50
C TYR A 91 23.05 -0.58 -8.50
N LYS A 92 22.31 0.23 -9.28
CA LYS A 92 22.89 1.21 -10.22
C LYS A 92 23.67 2.33 -9.51
N HIS A 93 23.38 2.61 -8.25
CA HIS A 93 24.06 3.61 -7.41
C HIS A 93 25.07 2.97 -6.45
N ASP A 94 25.80 1.98 -6.95
CA ASP A 94 26.94 1.31 -6.31
C ASP A 94 26.64 0.49 -5.05
N LYS A 95 25.36 0.19 -4.76
CA LYS A 95 24.99 -0.75 -3.71
C LYS A 95 24.97 -2.18 -4.26
N LYS A 96 26.17 -2.73 -4.53
CA LYS A 96 26.31 -4.05 -5.19
C LYS A 96 25.85 -5.23 -4.34
N GLU A 97 25.77 -5.05 -3.03
CA GLU A 97 25.34 -6.06 -2.05
C GLU A 97 23.88 -6.52 -2.30
N VAL A 98 23.05 -5.67 -2.89
CA VAL A 98 21.66 -6.05 -3.22
C VAL A 98 21.55 -7.00 -4.42
N LYS A 99 22.65 -7.28 -5.12
CA LYS A 99 22.66 -8.10 -6.34
C LYS A 99 22.15 -9.51 -6.10
N GLU A 100 22.49 -10.12 -4.97
CA GLU A 100 22.03 -11.47 -4.62
C GLU A 100 20.49 -11.56 -4.63
N VAL A 101 19.83 -10.57 -4.02
CA VAL A 101 18.35 -10.53 -3.98
C VAL A 101 17.77 -10.26 -5.37
N LEU A 102 18.38 -9.40 -6.18
CA LEU A 102 17.96 -9.16 -7.56
C LEU A 102 18.06 -10.42 -8.41
N ASP A 103 19.18 -11.15 -8.31
CA ASP A 103 19.39 -12.40 -9.05
C ASP A 103 18.41 -13.49 -8.58
N TRP A 104 18.16 -13.59 -7.28
CA TRP A 104 17.16 -14.51 -6.73
C TRP A 104 15.75 -14.20 -7.22
N ILE A 105 15.32 -12.92 -7.23
CA ILE A 105 14.00 -12.54 -7.76
C ILE A 105 13.86 -12.98 -9.22
N ARG A 106 14.89 -12.79 -10.05
CA ARG A 106 14.85 -13.12 -11.47
C ARG A 106 14.85 -14.63 -11.75
N ARG A 107 15.58 -15.43 -10.95
CA ARG A 107 15.83 -16.84 -11.25
C ARG A 107 14.89 -17.78 -10.51
N GLU A 108 14.49 -17.44 -9.28
CA GLU A 108 13.83 -18.35 -8.36
C GLU A 108 12.43 -17.89 -7.95
N PHE A 109 12.28 -16.60 -7.60
CA PHE A 109 11.02 -16.11 -7.04
C PHE A 109 9.82 -16.33 -7.96
N TYR A 110 9.91 -15.92 -9.22
CA TYR A 110 8.79 -16.07 -10.15
C TYR A 110 8.47 -17.54 -10.44
N VAL A 111 9.49 -18.39 -10.54
CA VAL A 111 9.31 -19.85 -10.70
C VAL A 111 8.60 -20.43 -9.48
N LYS A 112 8.98 -19.98 -8.27
CA LYS A 112 8.34 -20.42 -7.03
C LYS A 112 6.87 -20.00 -6.97
N VAL A 113 6.54 -18.75 -7.34
CA VAL A 113 5.16 -18.27 -7.40
C VAL A 113 4.35 -19.05 -8.45
N GLU A 114 4.90 -19.30 -9.64
CA GLU A 114 4.23 -20.01 -10.72
C GLU A 114 3.90 -21.46 -10.31
N ASN A 115 4.84 -22.13 -9.67
CA ASN A 115 4.68 -23.54 -9.24
C ASN A 115 3.83 -23.71 -7.97
N ALA A 116 3.47 -22.64 -7.27
CA ALA A 116 2.63 -22.69 -6.08
C ALA A 116 1.24 -23.29 -6.41
N GLN A 117 0.81 -24.25 -5.62
CA GLN A 117 -0.43 -25.01 -5.85
C GLN A 117 -1.64 -24.46 -5.11
N ASN A 118 -1.42 -23.55 -4.17
CA ASN A 118 -2.47 -22.95 -3.35
C ASN A 118 -2.04 -21.58 -2.81
N VAL A 119 -3.02 -20.83 -2.27
CA VAL A 119 -2.78 -19.48 -1.73
C VAL A 119 -1.77 -19.47 -0.58
N LYS A 120 -1.68 -20.52 0.24
CA LYS A 120 -0.69 -20.59 1.35
C LYS A 120 0.74 -20.61 0.82
N GLU A 121 0.99 -21.36 -0.24
CA GLU A 121 2.31 -21.39 -0.89
C GLU A 121 2.64 -20.08 -1.58
N ILE A 122 1.64 -19.43 -2.19
CA ILE A 122 1.79 -18.09 -2.77
C ILE A 122 2.15 -17.06 -1.67
N MET A 123 1.47 -17.10 -0.53
CA MET A 123 1.78 -16.24 0.63
C MET A 123 3.16 -16.54 1.24
N ALA A 124 3.61 -17.81 1.21
CA ALA A 124 4.96 -18.16 1.65
C ALA A 124 6.03 -17.53 0.74
N ALA A 125 5.80 -17.52 -0.57
CA ALA A 125 6.70 -16.84 -1.52
C ALA A 125 6.67 -15.32 -1.33
N GLU A 126 5.50 -14.74 -1.07
CA GLU A 126 5.33 -13.32 -0.71
C GLU A 126 6.14 -12.98 0.55
N GLY A 127 5.98 -13.74 1.62
CA GLY A 127 6.72 -13.55 2.86
C GLY A 127 8.24 -13.64 2.67
N GLU A 128 8.72 -14.55 1.81
CA GLU A 128 10.14 -14.68 1.52
C GLU A 128 10.70 -13.47 0.78
N VAL A 129 10.00 -12.95 -0.25
CA VAL A 129 10.49 -11.77 -0.97
C VAL A 129 10.53 -10.53 -0.07
N TRP A 130 9.57 -10.37 0.83
CA TRP A 130 9.61 -9.31 1.84
C TRP A 130 10.77 -9.47 2.82
N MET A 131 11.01 -10.68 3.32
CA MET A 131 12.12 -10.95 4.23
C MET A 131 13.47 -10.62 3.58
N ARG A 132 13.69 -11.04 2.33
CA ARG A 132 14.91 -10.74 1.57
C ARG A 132 15.03 -9.24 1.31
N PHE A 133 13.94 -8.57 0.96
CA PHE A 133 13.92 -7.12 0.76
C PHE A 133 14.32 -6.37 2.04
N TYR A 134 13.75 -6.71 3.18
CA TYR A 134 14.11 -6.10 4.48
C TYR A 134 15.58 -6.35 4.84
N GLY A 135 16.11 -7.50 4.52
CA GLY A 135 17.52 -7.83 4.72
C GLY A 135 18.49 -6.92 3.97
N THR A 136 18.06 -6.26 2.89
CA THR A 136 18.90 -5.34 2.11
C THR A 136 19.02 -3.93 2.72
N PHE A 137 18.16 -3.55 3.65
CA PHE A 137 18.09 -2.19 4.18
C PHE A 137 19.41 -1.74 4.81
N ARG A 138 20.12 -2.67 5.47
CA ARG A 138 21.44 -2.43 6.06
C ARG A 138 22.50 -1.92 5.08
N TYR A 139 22.31 -2.13 3.78
CA TYR A 139 23.29 -1.74 2.75
C TYR A 139 23.15 -0.30 2.26
N PHE A 140 21.98 0.32 2.52
CA PHE A 140 21.71 1.65 1.99
C PHE A 140 20.94 2.59 2.93
N LEU A 141 20.52 2.14 4.11
CA LEU A 141 19.96 3.02 5.14
C LEU A 141 21.03 3.35 6.21
N PRO A 142 20.94 4.55 6.83
CA PRO A 142 21.72 4.88 8.01
C PRO A 142 21.46 3.90 9.15
N GLU A 143 22.47 3.70 10.01
CA GLU A 143 22.45 2.73 11.11
C GLU A 143 21.23 2.91 12.05
N ASP A 144 20.86 4.16 12.34
CA ASP A 144 19.69 4.52 13.18
C ASP A 144 18.36 4.02 12.63
N PHE A 145 18.31 3.67 11.34
CA PHE A 145 17.14 3.18 10.63
C PHE A 145 17.24 1.73 10.17
N VAL A 146 18.22 1.00 10.66
CA VAL A 146 18.33 -0.44 10.37
C VAL A 146 17.30 -1.22 11.19
N MET A 147 16.67 -2.19 10.53
CA MET A 147 15.65 -3.05 11.11
C MET A 147 16.20 -4.45 11.35
N ASN A 148 16.18 -4.91 12.61
CA ASN A 148 16.51 -6.29 12.93
C ASN A 148 15.34 -7.24 12.65
N LYS A 149 14.12 -6.78 12.98
CA LYS A 149 12.87 -7.55 12.83
C LYS A 149 11.71 -6.61 12.53
N ARG A 150 10.77 -7.06 11.69
CA ARG A 150 9.54 -6.32 11.47
C ARG A 150 8.58 -6.47 12.64
N VAL A 151 8.39 -5.38 13.40
CA VAL A 151 7.44 -5.26 14.51
C VAL A 151 6.36 -4.26 14.13
N LYS A 152 5.08 -4.63 14.33
CA LYS A 152 3.94 -3.87 13.77
C LYS A 152 3.11 -3.14 14.82
N ARG A 153 2.86 -3.73 15.97
CA ARG A 153 1.87 -3.21 16.95
C ARG A 153 2.34 -3.49 18.37
N PRO A 154 2.83 -2.46 19.06
CA PRO A 154 3.30 -1.20 18.52
C PRO A 154 4.66 -1.36 17.80
N PRO A 155 5.05 -0.44 16.89
CA PRO A 155 6.39 -0.44 16.32
C PRO A 155 7.42 -0.10 17.40
N ASP A 156 8.58 -0.77 17.37
CA ASP A 156 9.61 -0.73 18.40
C ASP A 156 10.80 0.18 18.05
N ASN A 157 10.92 0.57 16.78
CA ASN A 157 12.04 1.38 16.30
C ASN A 157 11.59 2.31 15.14
N PRO A 158 12.43 3.31 14.77
CA PRO A 158 12.07 4.33 13.78
C PRO A 158 11.64 3.76 12.43
N ILE A 159 12.36 2.77 11.89
CA ILE A 159 11.99 2.21 10.56
C ILE A 159 10.67 1.44 10.63
N ASN A 160 10.39 0.72 11.71
CA ASN A 160 9.12 0.04 11.90
C ASN A 160 7.95 1.03 12.06
N ALA A 161 8.19 2.20 12.69
CA ALA A 161 7.22 3.28 12.79
C ALA A 161 6.89 3.84 11.40
N LEU A 162 7.91 4.19 10.60
CA LEU A 162 7.74 4.71 9.23
C LEU A 162 6.97 3.73 8.34
N ILE A 163 7.34 2.44 8.37
CA ILE A 163 6.67 1.40 7.58
C ILE A 163 5.21 1.25 8.01
N SER A 164 4.92 1.24 9.31
CA SER A 164 3.56 1.10 9.82
C SER A 164 2.70 2.30 9.40
N TYR A 165 3.22 3.51 9.58
CA TYR A 165 2.53 4.74 9.22
C TYR A 165 2.28 4.84 7.71
N GLY A 166 3.31 4.65 6.89
CA GLY A 166 3.19 4.69 5.44
C GLY A 166 2.25 3.62 4.87
N ASN A 167 2.28 2.40 5.43
CA ASN A 167 1.35 1.34 5.04
C ASN A 167 -0.10 1.70 5.38
N THR A 168 -0.34 2.35 6.52
CA THR A 168 -1.69 2.80 6.90
C THR A 168 -2.20 3.88 5.93
N LEU A 169 -1.36 4.85 5.56
CA LEU A 169 -1.71 5.86 4.56
C LEU A 169 -2.01 5.24 3.19
N LEU A 170 -1.18 4.31 2.73
CA LEU A 170 -1.40 3.65 1.44
C LEU A 170 -2.66 2.78 1.46
N TYR A 171 -2.91 2.05 2.55
CA TYR A 171 -4.13 1.28 2.72
C TYR A 171 -5.38 2.16 2.59
N THR A 172 -5.42 3.33 3.24
CA THR A 172 -6.56 4.25 3.13
C THR A 172 -6.70 4.86 1.75
N LYS A 173 -5.59 5.17 1.06
CA LYS A 173 -5.63 5.58 -0.36
C LYS A 173 -6.21 4.49 -1.25
N THR A 174 -5.90 3.23 -0.97
CA THR A 174 -6.44 2.09 -1.71
C THR A 174 -7.94 1.91 -1.45
N ILE A 175 -8.40 2.09 -0.20
CA ILE A 175 -9.83 2.13 0.13
C ILE A 175 -10.55 3.15 -0.75
N SER A 176 -10.03 4.38 -0.85
CA SER A 176 -10.62 5.43 -1.70
C SER A 176 -10.61 5.05 -3.19
N ALA A 177 -9.52 4.46 -3.67
CA ALA A 177 -9.40 4.04 -5.06
C ALA A 177 -10.43 2.95 -5.42
N ILE A 178 -10.58 1.93 -4.57
CA ILE A 178 -11.55 0.84 -4.75
C ILE A 178 -12.98 1.38 -4.65
N TYR A 179 -13.25 2.26 -3.68
CA TYR A 179 -14.57 2.89 -3.53
C TYR A 179 -15.04 3.61 -4.81
N GLN A 180 -14.11 4.21 -5.55
CA GLN A 180 -14.39 4.87 -6.84
C GLN A 180 -14.58 3.88 -8.01
N THR A 181 -14.61 2.59 -7.73
CA THR A 181 -14.89 1.51 -8.68
C THR A 181 -16.14 0.74 -8.21
N HIS A 182 -16.49 -0.34 -8.89
CA HIS A 182 -17.62 -1.19 -8.51
C HIS A 182 -17.21 -2.40 -7.65
N LEU A 183 -15.91 -2.52 -7.27
CA LEU A 183 -15.39 -3.65 -6.49
C LEU A 183 -15.87 -3.61 -5.04
N ASP A 184 -16.21 -4.78 -4.51
CA ASP A 184 -16.43 -4.93 -3.07
C ASP A 184 -15.09 -5.09 -2.34
N GLN A 185 -14.82 -4.20 -1.39
CA GLN A 185 -13.56 -4.13 -0.67
C GLN A 185 -13.31 -5.30 0.29
N ARG A 186 -14.33 -6.09 0.59
CA ARG A 186 -14.28 -7.20 1.55
C ARG A 186 -13.83 -8.50 0.89
N ILE A 187 -14.00 -8.65 -0.43
CA ILE A 187 -13.68 -9.86 -1.18
C ILE A 187 -12.28 -9.74 -1.75
N SER A 188 -11.30 -10.32 -1.07
CA SER A 188 -9.89 -10.37 -1.40
C SER A 188 -9.50 -11.70 -2.04
N PHE A 189 -8.29 -11.80 -2.55
CA PHE A 189 -7.81 -12.98 -3.27
C PHE A 189 -6.50 -13.53 -2.67
N LEU A 190 -5.59 -12.69 -2.20
CA LEU A 190 -4.36 -13.10 -1.54
C LEU A 190 -4.60 -13.34 -0.05
N HIS A 191 -5.02 -12.30 0.67
CA HIS A 191 -5.36 -12.43 2.09
C HIS A 191 -6.75 -13.06 2.26
N GLU A 192 -6.94 -13.80 3.36
CA GLU A 192 -8.28 -14.30 3.69
C GLU A 192 -9.23 -13.12 3.97
N PRO A 193 -10.44 -13.13 3.39
CA PRO A 193 -11.50 -12.23 3.82
C PRO A 193 -11.75 -12.41 5.32
N SER A 194 -11.75 -11.32 6.06
CA SER A 194 -11.93 -11.38 7.51
C SER A 194 -12.75 -10.20 8.00
N GLU A 195 -13.38 -10.37 9.17
CA GLU A 195 -14.14 -9.32 9.82
C GLU A 195 -13.26 -8.12 10.20
N GLY A 196 -13.86 -6.93 10.23
CA GLY A 196 -13.23 -5.72 10.72
C GLY A 196 -12.17 -5.09 9.81
N ARG A 197 -12.00 -5.59 8.56
CA ARG A 197 -11.06 -4.98 7.59
C ARG A 197 -11.53 -5.07 6.15
N PHE A 198 -11.04 -4.19 5.31
CA PHE A 198 -11.20 -4.23 3.85
C PHE A 198 -10.06 -5.04 3.22
N SER A 199 -10.25 -6.35 3.14
CA SER A 199 -9.18 -7.28 2.76
C SER A 199 -8.68 -7.07 1.33
N LEU A 200 -9.54 -6.67 0.37
CA LEU A 200 -9.13 -6.34 -0.99
C LEU A 200 -8.25 -5.07 -1.02
N SER A 201 -8.55 -4.09 -0.16
CA SER A 201 -7.71 -2.90 -0.06
C SER A 201 -6.31 -3.25 0.45
N LEU A 202 -6.19 -4.27 1.30
CA LEU A 202 -4.90 -4.80 1.72
C LEU A 202 -4.16 -5.44 0.53
N ASP A 203 -4.80 -6.36 -0.21
CA ASP A 203 -4.23 -7.02 -1.38
C ASP A 203 -3.69 -6.02 -2.41
N MET A 204 -4.54 -5.07 -2.81
CA MET A 204 -4.18 -4.08 -3.83
C MET A 204 -3.09 -3.12 -3.35
N SER A 205 -3.02 -2.81 -2.05
CA SER A 205 -1.96 -1.95 -1.50
C SER A 205 -0.59 -2.62 -1.50
N GLU A 206 -0.53 -3.96 -1.33
CA GLU A 206 0.74 -4.69 -1.25
C GLU A 206 1.63 -4.44 -2.47
N VAL A 207 1.04 -4.43 -3.67
CA VAL A 207 1.77 -4.20 -4.92
C VAL A 207 2.50 -2.85 -4.93
N PHE A 208 1.89 -1.83 -4.34
CA PHE A 208 2.40 -0.45 -4.39
C PHE A 208 3.30 -0.07 -3.21
N LYS A 209 3.37 -0.89 -2.14
CA LYS A 209 4.21 -0.59 -0.98
C LYS A 209 5.68 -0.31 -1.35
N PRO A 210 6.35 -1.12 -2.19
CA PRO A 210 7.77 -0.88 -2.50
C PRO A 210 7.99 0.47 -3.15
N VAL A 211 7.19 0.82 -4.14
CA VAL A 211 7.40 2.01 -4.99
C VAL A 211 6.80 3.29 -4.40
N ILE A 212 5.87 3.20 -3.46
CA ILE A 212 5.28 4.36 -2.79
C ILE A 212 5.87 4.49 -1.38
N VAL A 213 5.55 3.56 -0.48
CA VAL A 213 5.90 3.68 0.94
C VAL A 213 7.40 3.60 1.15
N TYR A 214 8.04 2.53 0.66
CA TYR A 214 9.45 2.31 0.92
C TYR A 214 10.33 3.34 0.20
N ARG A 215 10.01 3.71 -1.04
CA ARG A 215 10.74 4.80 -1.72
C ARG A 215 10.62 6.12 -0.97
N THR A 216 9.42 6.47 -0.47
CA THR A 216 9.24 7.67 0.36
C THR A 216 10.10 7.60 1.63
N ILE A 217 10.10 6.47 2.33
CA ILE A 217 10.94 6.27 3.53
C ILE A 217 12.42 6.45 3.19
N PHE A 218 12.90 5.77 2.16
CA PHE A 218 14.31 5.80 1.78
C PHE A 218 14.76 7.19 1.35
N ASP A 219 13.92 7.90 0.59
CA ASP A 219 14.20 9.27 0.17
C ASP A 219 14.27 10.23 1.37
N LEU A 220 13.37 10.09 2.35
CA LEU A 220 13.35 10.94 3.54
C LEU A 220 14.54 10.67 4.48
N VAL A 221 14.88 9.41 4.68
CA VAL A 221 15.94 8.98 5.60
C VAL A 221 17.33 9.26 5.00
N ASN A 222 17.56 8.88 3.75
CA ASN A 222 18.87 9.06 3.11
C ASN A 222 19.21 10.55 2.85
N ASN A 223 18.18 11.38 2.63
CA ASN A 223 18.35 12.84 2.51
C ASN A 223 18.28 13.58 3.87
N ARG A 224 18.30 12.85 5.00
CA ARG A 224 18.27 13.40 6.36
C ARG A 224 17.09 14.34 6.66
N LYS A 225 15.99 14.21 5.90
CA LYS A 225 14.74 14.96 6.15
C LYS A 225 14.03 14.45 7.40
N LEU A 226 14.14 13.15 7.69
CA LEU A 226 13.75 12.57 8.98
C LEU A 226 15.00 12.17 9.77
N GLN A 227 15.03 12.57 11.04
CA GLN A 227 16.08 12.31 11.99
C GLN A 227 15.47 11.77 13.27
N VAL A 228 16.09 10.74 13.84
CA VAL A 228 15.53 9.99 14.97
C VAL A 228 15.26 10.89 16.19
N GLU A 229 16.23 11.74 16.54
CA GLU A 229 16.14 12.60 17.72
C GLU A 229 15.12 13.73 17.60
N LYS A 230 14.78 14.14 16.38
CA LYS A 230 13.90 15.30 16.15
C LYS A 230 12.45 14.91 15.84
N HIS A 231 12.26 13.77 15.17
CA HIS A 231 10.98 13.49 14.51
C HIS A 231 10.29 12.24 15.06
N PHE A 232 10.84 11.64 16.14
CA PHE A 232 10.26 10.44 16.75
C PHE A 232 10.13 10.58 18.26
N ASP A 233 8.98 10.13 18.77
CA ASP A 233 8.73 9.93 20.18
C ASP A 233 9.06 8.49 20.54
N LYS A 234 10.14 8.29 21.32
CA LYS A 234 10.56 6.97 21.79
C LYS A 234 10.14 6.77 23.24
N LYS A 235 9.50 5.64 23.54
CA LYS A 235 9.28 5.13 24.89
C LYS A 235 9.80 3.69 24.97
N VAL A 236 9.86 3.14 26.17
CA VAL A 236 10.43 1.79 26.41
C VAL A 236 9.86 0.71 25.47
N ASN A 237 8.57 0.80 25.14
CA ASN A 237 7.86 -0.25 24.39
C ASN A 237 7.38 0.18 23.02
N TYR A 238 7.62 1.42 22.58
CA TYR A 238 7.20 1.88 21.25
C TYR A 238 7.98 3.08 20.75
N CYS A 239 7.96 3.23 19.43
CA CYS A 239 8.50 4.37 18.69
C CYS A 239 7.46 4.85 17.70
N LEU A 240 7.08 6.12 17.73
CA LEU A 240 6.11 6.72 16.81
C LEU A 240 6.69 8.00 16.22
N LEU A 241 6.18 8.41 15.06
CA LEU A 241 6.43 9.75 14.51
C LEU A 241 5.75 10.80 15.40
N ASN A 242 6.48 11.87 15.76
CA ASN A 242 5.87 13.05 16.34
C ASN A 242 5.13 13.90 15.27
N GLU A 243 4.50 14.99 15.66
CA GLU A 243 3.69 15.82 14.77
C GLU A 243 4.50 16.36 13.58
N GLU A 244 5.71 16.85 13.80
CA GLU A 244 6.60 17.34 12.74
C GLU A 244 7.02 16.23 11.78
N GLY A 245 7.42 15.08 12.32
CA GLY A 245 7.77 13.90 11.53
C GLY A 245 6.61 13.41 10.67
N ARG A 246 5.38 13.41 11.20
CA ARG A 246 4.16 13.08 10.43
C ARG A 246 3.92 14.05 9.29
N LYS A 247 4.05 15.34 9.54
CA LYS A 247 3.87 16.37 8.50
C LYS A 247 4.85 16.19 7.35
N ILE A 248 6.14 16.03 7.66
CA ILE A 248 7.18 15.76 6.67
C ILE A 248 6.87 14.50 5.86
N PHE A 249 6.45 13.42 6.55
CA PHE A 249 6.13 12.16 5.89
C PHE A 249 4.92 12.28 4.97
N ILE A 250 3.83 12.91 5.41
CA ILE A 250 2.59 13.09 4.63
C ILE A 250 2.88 13.91 3.36
N GLU A 251 3.63 15.01 3.46
CA GLU A 251 3.99 15.84 2.32
C GLU A 251 4.79 15.03 1.27
N ALA A 252 5.79 14.28 1.71
CA ALA A 252 6.59 13.44 0.83
C ALA A 252 5.77 12.28 0.22
N PHE A 253 4.90 11.65 1.00
CA PHE A 253 4.01 10.59 0.54
C PHE A 253 3.03 11.12 -0.53
N GLN A 254 2.43 12.30 -0.32
CA GLN A 254 1.56 12.92 -1.31
C GLN A 254 2.31 13.28 -2.59
N ALA A 255 3.49 13.88 -2.47
CA ALA A 255 4.35 14.17 -3.62
C ALA A 255 4.69 12.89 -4.39
N ARG A 256 4.94 11.77 -3.68
CA ARG A 256 5.19 10.46 -4.31
C ARG A 256 3.96 9.93 -5.03
N MET A 257 2.77 10.05 -4.45
CA MET A 257 1.51 9.66 -5.09
C MET A 257 1.24 10.42 -6.39
N GLU A 258 1.64 11.69 -6.46
CA GLU A 258 1.48 12.53 -7.67
C GLU A 258 2.68 12.44 -8.63
N SER A 259 3.78 11.78 -8.25
CA SER A 259 4.89 11.56 -9.16
C SER A 259 4.50 10.65 -10.32
N VAL A 260 5.07 10.92 -11.50
CA VAL A 260 4.70 10.24 -12.74
C VAL A 260 5.75 9.20 -13.14
N PHE A 261 5.27 8.13 -13.77
CA PHE A 261 6.11 7.12 -14.44
C PHE A 261 5.47 6.69 -15.75
N VAL A 262 6.21 6.04 -16.62
CA VAL A 262 5.67 5.49 -17.86
C VAL A 262 5.04 4.13 -17.56
N HIS A 263 3.74 4.03 -17.76
CA HIS A 263 3.00 2.80 -17.53
C HIS A 263 3.26 1.80 -18.66
N ASP A 264 3.74 0.60 -18.35
CA ASP A 264 4.21 -0.39 -19.34
C ASP A 264 3.16 -0.76 -20.40
N ARG A 265 1.92 -1.04 -20.01
CA ARG A 265 0.84 -1.41 -20.97
C ARG A 265 0.29 -0.21 -21.73
N LEU A 266 0.12 0.94 -21.05
CA LEU A 266 -0.49 2.14 -21.66
C LEU A 266 0.50 2.97 -22.45
N LYS A 267 1.81 2.73 -22.31
CA LYS A 267 2.90 3.49 -22.95
C LYS A 267 2.78 5.01 -22.79
N ARG A 268 2.16 5.46 -21.70
CA ARG A 268 1.98 6.88 -21.36
C ARG A 268 2.34 7.16 -19.90
N LYS A 269 2.61 8.42 -19.60
CA LYS A 269 2.86 8.88 -18.22
C LYS A 269 1.57 8.83 -17.41
N VAL A 270 1.65 8.23 -16.23
CA VAL A 270 0.56 8.19 -15.22
C VAL A 270 1.14 8.47 -13.84
N THR A 271 0.34 9.00 -12.92
CA THR A 271 0.72 9.12 -11.51
C THR A 271 0.52 7.80 -10.78
N TYR A 272 1.19 7.59 -9.64
CA TYR A 272 0.94 6.42 -8.80
C TYR A 272 -0.51 6.38 -8.28
N ARG A 273 -1.12 7.55 -8.02
CA ARG A 273 -2.55 7.65 -7.70
C ARG A 273 -3.42 7.07 -8.81
N THR A 274 -3.13 7.43 -10.05
CA THR A 274 -3.86 6.91 -11.22
C THR A 274 -3.60 5.42 -11.41
N ALA A 275 -2.36 4.95 -11.25
CA ALA A 275 -1.99 3.55 -11.40
C ALA A 275 -2.75 2.64 -10.41
N LEU A 276 -2.87 3.05 -9.16
CA LEU A 276 -3.65 2.33 -8.15
C LEU A 276 -5.12 2.10 -8.60
N LYS A 277 -5.74 3.12 -9.18
CA LYS A 277 -7.10 3.00 -9.72
C LYS A 277 -7.16 2.15 -11.00
N LEU A 278 -6.14 2.25 -11.85
CA LEU A 278 -6.04 1.43 -13.07
C LEU A 278 -5.92 -0.06 -12.75
N ASP A 279 -5.19 -0.43 -11.69
CA ASP A 279 -5.10 -1.82 -11.24
C ASP A 279 -6.43 -2.34 -10.72
N CYS A 280 -7.25 -1.51 -10.05
CA CYS A 280 -8.62 -1.87 -9.70
C CYS A 280 -9.46 -2.14 -10.96
N TYR A 281 -9.38 -1.31 -12.00
CA TYR A 281 -10.07 -1.55 -13.26
C TYR A 281 -9.54 -2.77 -14.02
N LYS A 282 -8.26 -3.07 -13.92
CA LYS A 282 -7.66 -4.27 -14.49
C LYS A 282 -8.26 -5.53 -13.84
N LEU A 283 -8.41 -5.53 -12.51
CA LEU A 283 -9.09 -6.61 -11.79
C LEU A 283 -10.55 -6.76 -12.22
N ILE A 284 -11.29 -5.66 -12.40
CA ILE A 284 -12.67 -5.70 -12.91
C ILE A 284 -12.74 -6.34 -14.30
N LYS A 285 -11.85 -5.96 -15.22
CA LYS A 285 -11.80 -6.55 -16.55
C LYS A 285 -11.47 -8.04 -16.54
N TYR A 286 -10.56 -8.45 -15.68
CA TYR A 286 -10.28 -9.88 -15.47
C TYR A 286 -11.55 -10.62 -15.00
N ILE A 287 -12.23 -10.11 -13.98
CA ILE A 287 -13.43 -10.73 -13.39
C ILE A 287 -14.61 -10.78 -14.38
N LEU A 288 -14.83 -9.73 -15.17
CA LEU A 288 -15.98 -9.63 -16.07
C LEU A 288 -15.74 -10.21 -17.45
N GLU A 289 -14.53 -10.10 -17.98
CA GLU A 289 -14.21 -10.32 -19.39
C GLU A 289 -13.12 -11.40 -19.58
N GLY A 290 -12.52 -11.91 -18.49
CA GLY A 290 -11.42 -12.87 -18.55
C GLY A 290 -10.13 -12.30 -19.16
N GLN A 291 -9.99 -10.96 -19.24
CA GLN A 291 -8.75 -10.34 -19.70
C GLN A 291 -7.61 -10.60 -18.68
N GLU A 292 -6.40 -10.80 -19.17
CA GLU A 292 -5.23 -11.06 -18.32
C GLU A 292 -5.05 -10.00 -17.21
N PHE A 293 -4.93 -10.47 -15.97
CA PHE A 293 -4.73 -9.65 -14.78
C PHE A 293 -3.25 -9.41 -14.45
#